data_724d20b3a2f1910108c731b0950f0ae2
#
_entry.id   724d20b3a2f1910108c731b0950f0ae2
#
_cell.length_a   1.000
_cell.length_b   1.000
_cell.length_c   1.000
_cell.angle_alpha   90.00
_cell.angle_beta   90.00
_cell.angle_gamma   90.00
#
_symmetry.space_group_name_H-M   'P 1'
#
loop_
_entity.id
_entity.type
_entity.pdbx_description
1 polymer ?
#
loop_
_entity_poly.entity_id
_entity_poly.type
_entity_poly.pdbx_seq_one_letter_code
_entity_poly.pdbx_strand_id
1 'polypeptide(L)'
;MISWASNLYPGGVVVLPLILDDAAEGESDKLIVQTRVGNEGFNVKYQKGLLALDATESGFTKIENLFVPESDILTDDVPGFLKKILTPFLLVQSSFCLGLAAAALDSASEHLNVSQGIFRGEFENIHAEYERLRREITELAEKPSQAERRHLLQLRLDVSHLATAATRLELSTVGGKAYKVKSPSGRRLRESQFLPVQSPTEGHLRFELANAS
;
A
#
# COMPACT_ATOMS: atom_id res chain seq x y z
N MET A 1 3.39 8.23 18.98
CA MET A 1 4.09 8.70 17.74
C MET A 1 3.88 7.69 16.63
N ILE A 2 3.52 8.16 15.42
CA ILE A 2 3.44 7.31 14.23
C ILE A 2 4.67 7.60 13.38
N SER A 3 5.50 6.57 13.15
CA SER A 3 6.79 6.72 12.47
C SER A 3 6.68 7.13 11.01
N TRP A 4 5.56 6.83 10.35
CA TRP A 4 5.28 7.20 8.98
C TRP A 4 3.80 7.08 8.66
N ALA A 5 3.23 8.11 8.06
CA ALA A 5 1.88 8.07 7.49
C ALA A 5 1.85 8.91 6.20
N SER A 6 0.91 8.58 5.32
CA SER A 6 0.68 9.27 4.06
C SER A 6 -0.72 9.86 4.01
N ASN A 7 -0.97 10.74 3.05
CA ASN A 7 -2.22 11.46 2.87
C ASN A 7 -2.58 12.39 4.05
N LEU A 8 -1.55 12.98 4.66
CA LEU A 8 -1.67 13.89 5.80
C LEU A 8 -2.00 15.33 5.36
N TYR A 9 -2.96 15.49 4.45
CA TYR A 9 -3.40 16.81 4.02
C TYR A 9 -4.08 17.56 5.16
N PRO A 10 -3.84 18.88 5.30
CA PRO A 10 -4.54 19.70 6.29
C PRO A 10 -6.07 19.53 6.19
N GLY A 11 -6.71 19.24 7.32
CA GLY A 11 -8.14 18.96 7.40
C GLY A 11 -8.57 17.54 6.95
N GLY A 12 -7.65 16.74 6.43
CA GLY A 12 -7.91 15.34 6.08
C GLY A 12 -8.29 14.51 7.31
N VAL A 13 -9.17 13.52 7.14
CA VAL A 13 -9.56 12.60 8.21
C VAL A 13 -8.54 11.47 8.33
N VAL A 14 -8.12 11.19 9.56
CA VAL A 14 -7.25 10.08 9.90
C VAL A 14 -7.95 9.19 10.91
N VAL A 15 -7.92 7.89 10.68
CA VAL A 15 -8.38 6.86 11.62
C VAL A 15 -7.14 6.19 12.21
N LEU A 16 -7.06 6.14 13.53
CA LEU A 16 -5.88 5.62 14.23
C LEU A 16 -6.23 4.98 15.59
N PRO A 17 -5.42 4.02 16.05
CA PRO A 17 -5.52 3.54 17.42
C PRO A 17 -4.86 4.54 18.38
N LEU A 18 -5.52 4.81 19.50
CA LEU A 18 -4.97 5.56 20.62
C LEU A 18 -4.98 4.70 21.88
N ILE A 19 -4.09 5.03 22.80
CA ILE A 19 -4.08 4.50 24.17
C ILE A 19 -4.45 5.70 25.08
N LEU A 20 -5.39 5.49 25.99
CA LEU A 20 -5.76 6.50 26.99
C LEU A 20 -4.66 6.61 28.04
N ASP A 21 -4.33 7.85 28.43
CA ASP A 21 -3.27 8.12 29.42
C ASP A 21 -3.61 7.62 30.84
N ASP A 22 -4.91 7.50 31.16
CA ASP A 22 -5.39 7.09 32.46
C ASP A 22 -5.54 5.57 32.64
N ALA A 23 -5.11 4.77 31.65
CA ALA A 23 -5.17 3.33 31.75
C ALA A 23 -4.21 2.84 32.84
N ALA A 24 -4.75 2.17 33.88
CA ALA A 24 -3.96 1.54 34.92
C ALA A 24 -2.99 0.51 34.33
N GLU A 25 -1.82 0.32 34.96
CA GLU A 25 -0.84 -0.68 34.52
C GLU A 25 -1.52 -2.06 34.37
N GLY A 26 -1.70 -2.52 33.12
CA GLY A 26 -2.26 -3.82 32.79
C GLY A 26 -3.58 -3.80 31.97
N GLU A 27 -4.33 -2.71 31.99
CA GLU A 27 -5.51 -2.50 31.13
C GLU A 27 -5.17 -1.40 30.11
N SER A 28 -4.76 -1.76 28.90
CA SER A 28 -4.61 -0.78 27.83
C SER A 28 -5.98 -0.52 27.22
N ASP A 29 -6.66 0.52 27.67
CA ASP A 29 -7.85 1.03 26.98
C ASP A 29 -7.43 1.61 25.64
N LYS A 30 -7.45 0.73 24.64
CA LYS A 30 -7.16 1.10 23.26
C LYS A 30 -8.47 1.46 22.59
N LEU A 31 -8.48 2.59 21.93
CA LEU A 31 -9.61 3.07 21.14
C LEU A 31 -9.21 3.18 19.68
N ILE A 32 -10.13 2.95 18.78
CA ILE A 32 -10.04 3.43 17.40
C ILE A 32 -10.81 4.74 17.31
N VAL A 33 -10.12 5.77 16.89
CA VAL A 33 -10.72 7.11 16.78
C VAL A 33 -10.51 7.67 15.37
N GLN A 34 -11.38 8.60 14.99
CA GLN A 34 -11.13 9.49 13.86
C GLN A 34 -10.73 10.87 14.36
N THR A 35 -9.88 11.54 13.61
CA THR A 35 -9.49 12.93 13.86
C THR A 35 -9.12 13.61 12.56
N ARG A 36 -8.88 14.92 12.61
CA ARG A 36 -8.42 15.67 11.44
C ARG A 36 -6.97 16.11 11.59
N VAL A 37 -6.25 16.03 10.49
CA VAL A 37 -4.89 16.58 10.39
C VAL A 37 -4.95 18.10 10.64
N GLY A 38 -4.18 18.57 11.62
CA GLY A 38 -4.15 19.96 12.03
C GLY A 38 -5.03 20.29 13.24
N ASN A 39 -5.77 19.32 13.82
CA ASN A 39 -6.37 19.51 15.14
C ASN A 39 -5.26 19.76 16.17
N GLU A 40 -5.58 20.52 17.21
CA GLU A 40 -4.67 20.75 18.33
C GLU A 40 -4.20 19.41 18.91
N GLY A 41 -2.90 19.29 19.13
CA GLY A 41 -2.27 18.03 19.57
C GLY A 41 -1.91 17.05 18.45
N PHE A 42 -2.33 17.29 17.19
CA PHE A 42 -1.95 16.45 16.03
C PHE A 42 -0.86 17.17 15.21
N ASN A 43 0.38 16.85 15.45
CA ASN A 43 1.53 17.52 14.83
C ASN A 43 2.12 16.64 13.72
N VAL A 44 2.32 17.21 12.52
CA VAL A 44 2.93 16.54 11.38
C VAL A 44 4.27 17.18 11.02
N LYS A 45 5.30 16.35 10.90
CA LYS A 45 6.57 16.72 10.29
C LYS A 45 6.62 16.14 8.89
N TYR A 46 6.20 16.90 7.89
CA TYR A 46 6.19 16.49 6.50
C TYR A 46 7.58 16.16 5.98
N GLN A 47 7.67 15.15 5.14
CA GLN A 47 8.88 14.76 4.43
C GLN A 47 8.74 15.10 2.95
N LYS A 48 9.75 15.72 2.39
CA LYS A 48 9.84 16.09 0.96
C LYS A 48 11.09 15.46 0.35
N GLY A 49 11.13 15.38 -0.98
CA GLY A 49 12.25 14.80 -1.71
C GLY A 49 12.27 13.26 -1.62
N LEU A 50 11.10 12.64 -1.54
CA LEU A 50 10.96 11.20 -1.60
C LEU A 50 11.34 10.68 -3.00
N LEU A 51 11.71 9.42 -3.09
CA LEU A 51 12.00 8.76 -4.38
C LEU A 51 10.79 8.83 -5.33
N ALA A 52 9.59 8.74 -4.77
CA ALA A 52 8.31 8.91 -5.46
C ALA A 52 7.23 9.35 -4.45
N LEU A 53 6.05 9.71 -4.96
CA LEU A 53 4.87 9.98 -4.16
C LEU A 53 4.96 11.21 -3.22
N ASP A 54 5.79 12.20 -3.53
CA ASP A 54 5.87 13.45 -2.77
C ASP A 54 4.51 14.15 -2.60
N ALA A 55 3.61 13.97 -3.58
CA ALA A 55 2.26 14.53 -3.54
C ALA A 55 1.35 13.90 -2.49
N THR A 56 1.76 12.83 -1.82
CA THR A 56 0.94 12.19 -0.77
C THR A 56 1.04 12.88 0.60
N GLU A 57 1.74 14.01 0.70
CA GLU A 57 1.94 14.73 1.97
C GLU A 57 2.26 13.78 3.12
N SER A 58 3.31 12.97 2.92
CA SER A 58 3.75 11.97 3.89
C SER A 58 4.64 12.58 4.96
N GLY A 59 4.63 12.00 6.16
CA GLY A 59 5.47 12.49 7.26
C GLY A 59 5.38 11.66 8.53
N PHE A 60 6.11 12.15 9.54
CA PHE A 60 6.02 11.64 10.90
C PHE A 60 4.93 12.40 11.65
N THR A 61 4.14 11.69 12.47
CA THR A 61 3.15 12.34 13.32
C THR A 61 3.50 12.18 14.79
N LYS A 62 3.34 13.27 15.55
CA LYS A 62 3.39 13.28 17.00
C LYS A 62 2.03 13.72 17.53
N ILE A 63 1.41 12.88 18.33
CA ILE A 63 0.10 13.12 18.91
C ILE A 63 0.31 13.29 20.41
N GLU A 64 -0.05 14.47 20.94
CA GLU A 64 0.09 14.82 22.34
C GLU A 64 -1.08 15.71 22.73
N ASN A 65 -1.76 15.37 23.82
CA ASN A 65 -2.92 16.10 24.34
C ASN A 65 -4.01 16.35 23.27
N LEU A 66 -4.18 15.40 22.36
CA LEU A 66 -5.26 15.47 21.36
C LEU A 66 -6.60 15.26 22.04
N PHE A 67 -7.47 16.25 22.01
CA PHE A 67 -8.86 16.09 22.43
C PHE A 67 -9.63 15.34 21.35
N VAL A 68 -10.31 14.25 21.75
CA VAL A 68 -11.18 13.45 20.89
C VAL A 68 -12.57 13.45 21.50
N PRO A 69 -13.57 14.09 20.86
CA PRO A 69 -14.95 14.04 21.34
C PRO A 69 -15.50 12.60 21.23
N GLU A 70 -16.47 12.25 22.06
CA GLU A 70 -17.07 10.91 22.08
C GLU A 70 -17.62 10.50 20.71
N SER A 71 -18.17 11.44 19.95
CA SER A 71 -18.64 11.23 18.57
C SER A 71 -17.58 10.76 17.59
N ASP A 72 -16.31 10.97 17.89
CA ASP A 72 -15.17 10.60 17.05
C ASP A 72 -14.49 9.31 17.52
N ILE A 73 -14.98 8.68 18.57
CA ILE A 73 -14.62 7.33 19.02
C ILE A 73 -15.39 6.33 18.16
N LEU A 74 -14.67 5.55 17.37
CA LEU A 74 -15.28 4.57 16.46
C LEU A 74 -15.58 3.25 17.18
N THR A 75 -14.68 2.81 18.06
CA THR A 75 -14.86 1.60 18.86
C THR A 75 -13.72 1.44 19.90
N ASP A 76 -14.03 0.71 20.96
CA ASP A 76 -13.09 0.16 21.96
C ASP A 76 -12.67 -1.29 21.62
N ASP A 77 -13.43 -1.99 20.75
CA ASP A 77 -13.04 -3.31 20.25
C ASP A 77 -12.01 -3.18 19.08
N VAL A 78 -10.77 -2.86 19.45
CA VAL A 78 -9.67 -2.72 18.46
C VAL A 78 -9.40 -4.03 17.70
N PRO A 79 -9.33 -5.22 18.33
CA PRO A 79 -9.13 -6.47 17.61
C PRO A 79 -10.24 -6.78 16.61
N GLY A 80 -11.50 -6.61 16.99
CA GLY A 80 -12.66 -6.80 16.12
C GLY A 80 -12.67 -5.83 14.95
N PHE A 81 -12.34 -4.56 15.18
CA PHE A 81 -12.21 -3.56 14.12
C PHE A 81 -11.12 -3.94 13.12
N LEU A 82 -9.92 -4.27 13.60
CA LEU A 82 -8.80 -4.66 12.72
C LEU A 82 -9.14 -5.90 11.90
N LYS A 83 -9.79 -6.90 12.50
CA LYS A 83 -10.26 -8.09 11.80
C LYS A 83 -11.26 -7.74 10.69
N LYS A 84 -12.17 -6.81 10.95
CA LYS A 84 -13.21 -6.37 10.00
C LYS A 84 -12.62 -5.64 8.80
N ILE A 85 -11.61 -4.80 9.01
CA ILE A 85 -11.03 -3.98 7.94
C ILE A 85 -9.91 -4.69 7.15
N LEU A 86 -9.34 -5.80 7.66
CA LEU A 86 -8.17 -6.44 7.09
C LEU A 86 -8.38 -6.83 5.61
N THR A 87 -9.47 -7.53 5.31
CA THR A 87 -9.78 -8.00 3.96
C THR A 87 -9.91 -6.85 2.96
N PRO A 88 -10.81 -5.85 3.15
CA PRO A 88 -10.92 -4.74 2.21
C PRO A 88 -9.63 -3.93 2.11
N PHE A 89 -8.90 -3.75 3.20
CA PHE A 89 -7.63 -3.04 3.21
C PHE A 89 -6.58 -3.71 2.33
N LEU A 90 -6.37 -5.03 2.48
CA LEU A 90 -5.40 -5.77 1.68
C LEU A 90 -5.81 -5.86 0.21
N LEU A 91 -7.11 -6.02 -0.10
CA LEU A 91 -7.61 -6.05 -1.48
C LEU A 91 -7.41 -4.70 -2.19
N VAL A 92 -7.71 -3.57 -1.51
CA VAL A 92 -7.48 -2.23 -2.06
C VAL A 92 -5.99 -2.00 -2.33
N GLN A 93 -5.12 -2.37 -1.40
CA GLN A 93 -3.67 -2.24 -1.60
C GLN A 93 -3.14 -3.14 -2.72
N SER A 94 -3.67 -4.36 -2.84
CA SER A 94 -3.34 -5.27 -3.95
C SER A 94 -3.78 -4.68 -5.30
N SER A 95 -4.92 -4.01 -5.33
CA SER A 95 -5.42 -3.33 -6.54
C SER A 95 -4.53 -2.16 -6.97
N PHE A 96 -3.89 -1.44 -6.04
CA PHE A 96 -2.88 -0.42 -6.40
C PHE A 96 -1.70 -1.03 -7.14
N CYS A 97 -1.20 -2.18 -6.67
CA CYS A 97 -0.11 -2.88 -7.32
C CYS A 97 -0.50 -3.36 -8.73
N LEU A 98 -1.72 -3.91 -8.87
CA LEU A 98 -2.24 -4.32 -10.18
C LEU A 98 -2.37 -3.15 -11.17
N GLY A 99 -2.87 -2.00 -10.71
CA GLY A 99 -2.98 -0.81 -11.56
C GLY A 99 -1.63 -0.33 -12.08
N LEU A 100 -0.61 -0.37 -11.22
CA LEU A 100 0.76 -0.03 -11.62
C LEU A 100 1.35 -1.05 -12.60
N ALA A 101 1.14 -2.35 -12.36
CA ALA A 101 1.56 -3.42 -13.26
C ALA A 101 0.87 -3.32 -14.62
N ALA A 102 -0.45 -3.09 -14.66
CA ALA A 102 -1.22 -2.91 -15.89
C ALA A 102 -0.63 -1.80 -16.76
N ALA A 103 -0.46 -0.60 -16.20
CA ALA A 103 0.08 0.54 -16.93
C ALA A 103 1.52 0.31 -17.44
N ALA A 104 2.32 -0.47 -16.70
CA ALA A 104 3.66 -0.83 -17.13
C ALA A 104 3.64 -1.87 -18.26
N LEU A 105 2.76 -2.88 -18.18
CA LEU A 105 2.59 -3.90 -19.22
C LEU A 105 2.02 -3.31 -20.52
N ASP A 106 1.04 -2.42 -20.43
CA ASP A 106 0.50 -1.71 -21.60
C ASP A 106 1.62 -0.98 -22.35
N SER A 107 2.40 -0.18 -21.61
CA SER A 107 3.54 0.55 -22.18
C SER A 107 4.63 -0.40 -22.74
N ALA A 108 4.92 -1.51 -22.04
CA ALA A 108 5.90 -2.48 -22.51
C ALA A 108 5.46 -3.15 -23.82
N SER A 109 4.16 -3.48 -23.94
CA SER A 109 3.58 -4.15 -25.12
C SER A 109 3.80 -3.37 -26.41
N GLU A 110 3.70 -2.03 -26.35
CA GLU A 110 3.90 -1.14 -27.49
C GLU A 110 5.37 -1.15 -28.01
N HIS A 111 6.31 -1.60 -27.17
CA HIS A 111 7.73 -1.53 -27.44
C HIS A 111 8.40 -2.90 -27.67
N LEU A 112 7.67 -4.01 -27.58
CA LEU A 112 8.22 -5.37 -27.74
C LEU A 112 8.97 -5.59 -29.06
N ASN A 113 8.48 -5.00 -30.14
CA ASN A 113 9.07 -5.17 -31.47
C ASN A 113 10.35 -4.34 -31.68
N VAL A 114 10.56 -3.29 -30.88
CA VAL A 114 11.75 -2.41 -30.99
C VAL A 114 13.04 -3.18 -30.70
N SER A 115 12.97 -4.15 -29.77
CA SER A 115 14.11 -5.00 -29.36
C SER A 115 14.08 -6.38 -30.05
N GLN A 116 13.59 -6.47 -31.28
CA GLN A 116 13.47 -7.72 -32.06
C GLN A 116 12.73 -8.83 -31.31
N GLY A 117 11.83 -8.46 -30.41
CA GLY A 117 10.99 -9.41 -29.66
C GLY A 117 11.72 -10.19 -28.57
N ILE A 118 12.96 -9.83 -28.21
CA ILE A 118 13.74 -10.57 -27.20
C ILE A 118 13.08 -10.64 -25.82
N PHE A 119 12.25 -9.62 -25.47
CA PHE A 119 11.51 -9.56 -24.23
C PHE A 119 10.11 -10.22 -24.29
N ARG A 120 9.73 -10.81 -25.42
CA ARG A 120 8.36 -11.36 -25.61
C ARG A 120 8.04 -12.45 -24.58
N GLY A 121 8.93 -13.41 -24.37
CA GLY A 121 8.70 -14.48 -23.40
C GLY A 121 8.59 -13.98 -21.96
N GLU A 122 9.44 -12.99 -21.57
CA GLU A 122 9.35 -12.36 -20.25
C GLU A 122 8.01 -11.60 -20.09
N PHE A 123 7.61 -10.86 -21.14
CA PHE A 123 6.31 -10.17 -21.17
C PHE A 123 5.14 -11.13 -21.02
N GLU A 124 5.09 -12.21 -21.78
CA GLU A 124 4.02 -13.20 -21.76
C GLU A 124 3.88 -13.84 -20.37
N ASN A 125 4.98 -14.14 -19.70
CA ASN A 125 4.98 -14.71 -18.35
C ASN A 125 4.43 -13.70 -17.32
N ILE A 126 4.90 -12.45 -17.35
CA ILE A 126 4.44 -11.41 -16.42
C ILE A 126 2.97 -11.07 -16.69
N HIS A 127 2.55 -11.01 -17.95
CA HIS A 127 1.16 -10.74 -18.32
C HIS A 127 0.22 -11.88 -17.89
N ALA A 128 0.64 -13.14 -18.04
CA ALA A 128 -0.16 -14.29 -17.58
C ALA A 128 -0.34 -14.25 -16.05
N GLU A 129 0.70 -13.90 -15.30
CA GLU A 129 0.62 -13.74 -13.86
C GLU A 129 -0.27 -12.56 -13.46
N TYR A 130 -0.19 -11.44 -14.18
CA TYR A 130 -1.09 -10.29 -13.99
C TYR A 130 -2.55 -10.71 -14.15
N GLU A 131 -2.89 -11.43 -15.22
CA GLU A 131 -4.25 -11.89 -15.47
C GLU A 131 -4.74 -12.89 -14.41
N ARG A 132 -3.86 -13.75 -13.91
CA ARG A 132 -4.17 -14.67 -12.80
C ARG A 132 -4.51 -13.88 -11.53
N LEU A 133 -3.64 -12.98 -11.10
CA LEU A 133 -3.81 -12.20 -9.87
C LEU A 133 -5.00 -11.23 -9.97
N ARG A 134 -5.23 -10.65 -11.14
CA ARG A 134 -6.39 -9.79 -11.40
C ARG A 134 -7.71 -10.53 -11.18
N ARG A 135 -7.85 -11.74 -11.75
CA ARG A 135 -9.05 -12.57 -11.54
C ARG A 135 -9.23 -12.91 -10.07
N GLU A 136 -8.18 -13.33 -9.41
CA GLU A 136 -8.18 -13.72 -8.00
C GLU A 136 -8.62 -12.57 -7.08
N ILE A 137 -8.10 -11.36 -7.28
CA ILE A 137 -8.52 -10.17 -6.53
C ILE A 137 -10.00 -9.84 -6.80
N THR A 138 -10.44 -9.96 -8.05
CA THR A 138 -11.83 -9.69 -8.41
C THR A 138 -12.78 -10.67 -7.71
N GLU A 139 -12.49 -11.96 -7.74
CA GLU A 139 -13.28 -13.01 -7.09
C GLU A 139 -13.36 -12.81 -5.57
N LEU A 140 -12.22 -12.48 -4.93
CA LEU A 140 -12.17 -12.18 -3.50
C LEU A 140 -12.92 -10.89 -3.14
N ALA A 141 -12.91 -9.89 -4.01
CA ALA A 141 -13.67 -8.66 -3.80
C ALA A 141 -15.18 -8.87 -3.89
N GLU A 142 -15.64 -9.80 -4.74
CA GLU A 142 -17.06 -10.19 -4.81
C GLU A 142 -17.51 -11.00 -3.59
N LYS A 143 -16.59 -11.76 -2.97
CA LYS A 143 -16.88 -12.65 -1.84
C LYS A 143 -15.87 -12.48 -0.70
N PRO A 144 -15.77 -11.30 -0.10
CA PRO A 144 -14.71 -11.00 0.88
C PRO A 144 -14.78 -11.87 2.15
N SER A 145 -15.94 -12.43 2.47
CA SER A 145 -16.09 -13.35 3.61
C SER A 145 -15.41 -14.72 3.41
N GLN A 146 -15.05 -15.08 2.18
CA GLN A 146 -14.35 -16.31 1.85
C GLN A 146 -12.82 -16.13 1.84
N ALA A 147 -12.33 -14.89 2.01
CA ALA A 147 -10.92 -14.60 1.95
C ALA A 147 -10.20 -15.03 3.24
N GLU A 148 -9.34 -16.02 3.13
CA GLU A 148 -8.48 -16.44 4.23
C GLU A 148 -7.33 -15.45 4.43
N ARG A 149 -6.97 -15.17 5.70
CA ARG A 149 -5.91 -14.22 6.03
C ARG A 149 -4.58 -14.55 5.37
N ARG A 150 -4.14 -15.81 5.44
CA ARG A 150 -2.88 -16.27 4.82
C ARG A 150 -2.88 -16.01 3.31
N HIS A 151 -3.98 -16.32 2.65
CA HIS A 151 -4.16 -16.11 1.21
C HIS A 151 -4.06 -14.63 0.84
N LEU A 152 -4.74 -13.74 1.58
CA LEU A 152 -4.67 -12.29 1.37
C LEU A 152 -3.25 -11.73 1.54
N LEU A 153 -2.50 -12.20 2.53
CA LEU A 153 -1.11 -11.79 2.76
C LEU A 153 -0.20 -12.23 1.60
N GLN A 154 -0.35 -13.47 1.14
CA GLN A 154 0.40 -13.97 -0.01
C GLN A 154 0.05 -13.20 -1.27
N LEU A 155 -1.23 -13.00 -1.55
CA LEU A 155 -1.71 -12.22 -2.67
C LEU A 155 -1.12 -10.79 -2.70
N ARG A 156 -1.12 -10.11 -1.52
CA ARG A 156 -0.53 -8.77 -1.39
C ARG A 156 0.98 -8.77 -1.69
N LEU A 157 1.69 -9.82 -1.31
CA LEU A 157 3.12 -10.00 -1.60
C LEU A 157 3.34 -10.23 -3.09
N ASP A 158 2.59 -11.15 -3.70
CA ASP A 158 2.73 -11.53 -5.11
C ASP A 158 2.46 -10.35 -6.05
N VAL A 159 1.40 -9.56 -5.81
CA VAL A 159 1.11 -8.38 -6.65
C VAL A 159 2.16 -7.27 -6.49
N SER A 160 2.83 -7.17 -5.34
CA SER A 160 3.95 -6.25 -5.16
C SER A 160 5.16 -6.65 -6.01
N HIS A 161 5.47 -7.93 -6.04
CA HIS A 161 6.53 -8.50 -6.87
C HIS A 161 6.20 -8.35 -8.37
N LEU A 162 4.95 -8.65 -8.75
CA LEU A 162 4.46 -8.46 -10.10
C LEU A 162 4.64 -7.01 -10.58
N ALA A 163 4.23 -6.03 -9.79
CA ALA A 163 4.34 -4.63 -10.15
C ALA A 163 5.81 -4.20 -10.33
N THR A 164 6.70 -4.68 -9.48
CA THR A 164 8.13 -4.42 -9.59
C THR A 164 8.72 -5.06 -10.86
N ALA A 165 8.35 -6.30 -11.17
CA ALA A 165 8.78 -6.99 -12.39
C ALA A 165 8.26 -6.28 -13.66
N ALA A 166 6.98 -5.91 -13.69
CA ALA A 166 6.36 -5.23 -14.81
C ALA A 166 7.01 -3.86 -15.11
N THR A 167 7.26 -3.05 -14.09
CA THR A 167 7.91 -1.73 -14.25
C THR A 167 9.37 -1.85 -14.69
N ARG A 168 10.09 -2.88 -14.24
CA ARG A 168 11.43 -3.19 -14.72
C ARG A 168 11.42 -3.61 -16.19
N LEU A 169 10.48 -4.47 -16.58
CA LEU A 169 10.32 -4.88 -17.99
C LEU A 169 10.01 -3.67 -18.87
N GLU A 170 9.09 -2.81 -18.47
CA GLU A 170 8.78 -1.56 -19.17
C GLU A 170 10.03 -0.72 -19.39
N LEU A 171 10.86 -0.52 -18.34
CA LEU A 171 12.09 0.23 -18.47
C LEU A 171 13.01 -0.38 -19.55
N SER A 172 13.12 -1.71 -19.60
CA SER A 172 13.97 -2.43 -20.53
C SER A 172 13.46 -2.34 -21.98
N THR A 173 12.13 -2.45 -22.19
CA THR A 173 11.53 -2.42 -23.53
C THR A 173 11.49 -1.01 -24.12
N VAL A 174 11.18 0.01 -23.32
CA VAL A 174 11.15 1.42 -23.74
C VAL A 174 12.58 1.98 -23.92
N GLY A 175 13.55 1.44 -23.20
CA GLY A 175 14.96 1.80 -23.30
C GLY A 175 15.28 3.19 -22.73
N GLY A 176 16.30 3.85 -23.27
CA GLY A 176 16.85 5.11 -22.73
C GLY A 176 15.83 6.24 -22.55
N LYS A 177 14.72 6.24 -23.29
CA LYS A 177 13.64 7.22 -23.11
C LYS A 177 12.96 7.06 -21.75
N ALA A 178 12.82 5.81 -21.27
CA ALA A 178 12.25 5.47 -19.97
C ALA A 178 13.11 5.97 -18.79
N TYR A 179 14.41 6.03 -18.96
CA TYR A 179 15.37 6.38 -17.90
C TYR A 179 15.40 7.88 -17.53
N LYS A 180 14.63 8.70 -18.21
CA LYS A 180 14.50 10.12 -17.87
C LYS A 180 13.66 10.29 -16.59
N VAL A 181 14.07 11.16 -15.67
CA VAL A 181 13.39 11.42 -14.38
C VAL A 181 11.91 11.76 -14.55
N LYS A 182 11.56 12.53 -15.58
CA LYS A 182 10.19 12.96 -15.87
C LYS A 182 9.43 12.02 -16.83
N SER A 183 10.00 10.86 -17.22
CA SER A 183 9.28 9.90 -18.06
C SER A 183 8.18 9.18 -17.25
N PRO A 184 7.05 8.81 -17.90
CA PRO A 184 6.02 7.99 -17.26
C PRO A 184 6.57 6.66 -16.73
N SER A 185 7.41 5.98 -17.52
CA SER A 185 8.06 4.72 -17.14
C SER A 185 8.99 4.88 -15.94
N GLY A 186 9.85 5.93 -15.95
CA GLY A 186 10.72 6.24 -14.82
C GLY A 186 9.94 6.60 -13.56
N ARG A 187 8.77 7.23 -13.67
CA ARG A 187 7.86 7.48 -12.57
C ARG A 187 7.32 6.17 -12.00
N ARG A 188 6.72 5.31 -12.84
CA ARG A 188 6.19 4.00 -12.43
C ARG A 188 7.24 3.11 -11.76
N LEU A 189 8.47 3.10 -12.30
CA LEU A 189 9.57 2.37 -11.67
C LEU A 189 9.85 2.88 -10.25
N ARG A 190 9.93 4.19 -10.04
CA ARG A 190 10.14 4.75 -8.69
C ARG A 190 8.96 4.47 -7.75
N GLU A 191 7.72 4.56 -8.25
CA GLU A 191 6.52 4.25 -7.49
C GLU A 191 6.49 2.77 -7.06
N SER A 192 6.91 1.84 -7.94
CA SER A 192 6.98 0.41 -7.58
C SER A 192 7.98 0.12 -6.46
N GLN A 193 9.04 0.91 -6.32
CA GLN A 193 10.00 0.76 -5.23
C GLN A 193 9.44 1.16 -3.84
N PHE A 194 8.28 1.80 -3.79
CA PHE A 194 7.58 2.06 -2.54
C PHE A 194 6.85 0.82 -2.00
N LEU A 195 6.42 -0.09 -2.86
CA LEU A 195 5.57 -1.22 -2.49
C LEU A 195 6.16 -2.14 -1.40
N PRO A 196 7.49 -2.44 -1.39
CA PRO A 196 8.10 -3.22 -0.31
C PRO A 196 8.07 -2.55 1.06
N VAL A 197 8.00 -1.22 1.10
CA VAL A 197 7.96 -0.44 2.35
C VAL A 197 6.57 0.05 2.74
N GLN A 198 5.59 -0.10 1.86
CA GLN A 198 4.18 0.21 2.16
C GLN A 198 3.65 -0.78 3.20
N SER A 199 3.02 -0.27 4.27
CA SER A 199 2.45 -1.12 5.32
C SER A 199 1.19 -1.88 4.84
N PRO A 200 1.07 -3.20 5.09
CA PRO A 200 2.10 -4.05 5.67
C PRO A 200 3.32 -4.20 4.75
N THR A 201 4.50 -3.97 5.32
CA THR A 201 5.75 -4.04 4.56
C THR A 201 6.04 -5.46 4.08
N GLU A 202 6.88 -5.61 3.06
CA GLU A 202 7.30 -6.94 2.58
C GLU A 202 7.89 -7.79 3.72
N GLY A 203 8.71 -7.18 4.59
CA GLY A 203 9.26 -7.89 5.76
C GLY A 203 8.17 -8.38 6.71
N HIS A 204 7.15 -7.55 6.95
CA HIS A 204 6.01 -7.94 7.79
C HIS A 204 5.17 -9.04 7.13
N LEU A 205 4.87 -8.93 5.83
CA LEU A 205 4.14 -9.96 5.09
C LEU A 205 4.85 -11.32 5.16
N ARG A 206 6.16 -11.35 4.92
CA ARG A 206 6.98 -12.56 5.00
C ARG A 206 7.01 -13.16 6.42
N PHE A 207 7.14 -12.31 7.44
CA PHE A 207 7.10 -12.75 8.83
C PHE A 207 5.76 -13.39 9.20
N GLU A 208 4.65 -12.74 8.85
CA GLU A 208 3.30 -13.24 9.09
C GLU A 208 3.03 -14.55 8.35
N LEU A 209 3.47 -14.67 7.09
CA LEU A 209 3.33 -15.88 6.28
C LEU A 209 4.14 -17.06 6.86
N ALA A 210 5.32 -16.81 7.40
CA ALA A 210 6.16 -17.81 8.02
C ALA A 210 5.59 -18.33 9.36
N ASN A 211 4.80 -17.50 10.06
CA ASN A 211 4.21 -17.83 11.36
C ASN A 211 2.71 -18.15 11.29
N ALA A 212 2.09 -18.07 10.12
CA ALA A 212 0.71 -18.48 9.91
C ALA A 212 0.66 -20.01 9.84
N SER A 213 0.29 -20.63 10.94
CA SER A 213 -0.07 -22.07 11.05
C SER A 213 -1.46 -22.30 10.50
#